data_682ba7960496193231e1a749faed47a2
#
_entry.id   682ba7960496193231e1a749faed47a2
#
_cell.length_a   1.000
_cell.length_b   1.000
_cell.length_c   1.000
_cell.angle_alpha   90.00
_cell.angle_beta   90.00
_cell.angle_gamma   90.00
#
_symmetry.space_group_name_H-M   'P 1'
#
loop_
_entity.id
_entity.type
_entity.pdbx_description
1 polymer ?
#
loop_
_entity_poly.entity_id
_entity_poly.type
_entity_poly.pdbx_seq_one_letter_code
_entity_poly.pdbx_strand_id
1 'polypeptide(L)'
;MVKIELDINGISFFVNTTWKTDTVPAVGDIVIVDKESISQFDRVELRKTPSNQAFRWADEEDNAPVLEHFDFDTEMVVKKRTWKFDSEDEEMVCILKVAFLCFEE
;
A
#
# COMPACT_ATOMS: atom_id res chain seq x y z
N MET A 1 3.22 3.08 19.38
CA MET A 1 2.46 3.32 18.14
C MET A 1 2.48 2.07 17.27
N VAL A 2 1.46 1.90 16.49
CA VAL A 2 1.34 0.77 15.58
C VAL A 2 2.00 1.11 14.26
N LYS A 3 2.85 0.22 13.76
CA LYS A 3 3.45 0.36 12.44
C LYS A 3 2.47 -0.12 11.37
N ILE A 4 2.36 0.63 10.29
CA ILE A 4 1.46 0.29 9.18
C ILE A 4 2.24 -0.34 8.04
N GLU A 5 1.76 -1.48 7.56
CA GLU A 5 2.20 -2.09 6.30
C GLU A 5 1.01 -2.12 5.36
N LEU A 6 1.28 -2.08 4.07
CA LEU A 6 0.24 -2.09 3.05
C LEU A 6 0.27 -3.40 2.27
N ASP A 7 -0.89 -4.02 2.13
CA ASP A 7 -1.12 -5.13 1.21
C ASP A 7 -1.95 -4.58 0.05
N ILE A 8 -1.27 -4.20 -1.01
CA ILE A 8 -1.91 -3.54 -2.14
C ILE A 8 -2.45 -4.59 -3.09
N ASN A 9 -3.73 -4.47 -3.42
CA ASN A 9 -4.36 -5.41 -4.35
C ASN A 9 -3.64 -5.40 -5.71
N GLY A 10 -3.06 -6.53 -6.09
CA GLY A 10 -2.26 -6.67 -7.30
C GLY A 10 -0.76 -6.75 -7.06
N ILE A 11 -0.29 -6.40 -5.87
CA ILE A 11 1.12 -6.46 -5.49
C ILE A 11 1.34 -7.69 -4.62
N SER A 12 2.37 -8.46 -4.92
CA SER A 12 2.61 -9.77 -4.30
C SER A 12 3.35 -9.72 -2.96
N PHE A 13 3.77 -8.56 -2.52
CA PHE A 13 4.51 -8.42 -1.26
C PHE A 13 3.90 -7.32 -0.41
N PHE A 14 4.15 -7.36 0.91
CA PHE A 14 3.71 -6.30 1.82
C PHE A 14 4.64 -5.11 1.70
N VAL A 15 4.06 -3.93 1.51
CA VAL A 15 4.80 -2.70 1.37
C VAL A 15 5.02 -2.07 2.73
N ASN A 16 6.29 -1.88 3.10
CA ASN A 16 6.65 -1.25 4.37
C ASN A 16 6.57 0.27 4.24
N THR A 17 6.07 0.91 5.30
CA THR A 17 5.94 2.36 5.34
C THR A 17 6.66 2.92 6.57
N THR A 18 6.84 4.23 6.58
CA THR A 18 7.29 4.95 7.77
C THR A 18 6.11 5.39 8.64
N TRP A 19 4.90 5.04 8.24
CA TRP A 19 3.68 5.44 8.93
C TRP A 19 3.51 4.67 10.23
N LYS A 20 3.46 5.40 11.34
CA LYS A 20 3.15 4.86 12.66
C LYS A 20 2.03 5.70 13.26
N THR A 21 1.07 5.05 13.87
CA THR A 21 -0.11 5.74 14.39
C THR A 21 -0.73 4.98 15.56
N ASP A 22 -1.38 5.70 16.45
CA ASP A 22 -2.23 5.11 17.48
C ASP A 22 -3.67 4.94 17.01
N THR A 23 -4.02 5.60 15.92
CA THR A 23 -5.36 5.52 15.32
C THR A 23 -5.26 4.86 13.96
N VAL A 24 -5.51 3.56 13.93
CA VAL A 24 -5.42 2.76 12.69
C VAL A 24 -6.71 2.91 11.89
N PRO A 25 -6.62 3.17 10.58
CA PRO A 25 -7.81 3.23 9.74
C PRO A 25 -8.63 1.95 9.77
N ALA A 26 -9.93 2.10 9.72
CA ALA A 26 -10.87 0.97 9.71
C ALA A 26 -11.22 0.56 8.29
N VAL A 27 -11.77 -0.65 8.15
CA VAL A 27 -12.30 -1.13 6.87
C VAL A 27 -13.34 -0.15 6.34
N GLY A 28 -13.21 0.25 5.10
CA GLY A 28 -14.06 1.24 4.45
C GLY A 28 -13.49 2.65 4.46
N ASP A 29 -12.49 2.92 5.29
CA ASP A 29 -11.84 4.23 5.30
C ASP A 29 -11.05 4.45 4.00
N ILE A 30 -10.94 5.72 3.63
CA ILE A 30 -10.13 6.14 2.49
C ILE A 30 -8.81 6.66 3.04
N VAL A 31 -7.72 6.18 2.46
CA VAL A 31 -6.37 6.61 2.85
C VAL A 31 -5.61 7.10 1.62
N ILE A 32 -4.76 8.08 1.83
CA ILE A 32 -3.85 8.59 0.81
C ILE A 32 -2.45 8.42 1.39
N VAL A 33 -1.60 7.68 0.70
CA VAL A 33 -0.23 7.45 1.13
C VAL A 33 0.69 7.94 0.02
N ASP A 34 1.55 8.91 0.33
CA ASP A 34 2.50 9.39 -0.67
C ASP A 34 3.70 8.43 -0.78
N LYS A 35 4.39 8.51 -1.90
CA LYS A 35 5.49 7.59 -2.18
C LYS A 35 6.67 7.73 -1.23
N GLU A 36 6.83 8.89 -0.59
CA GLU A 36 7.92 9.10 0.34
C GLU A 36 7.68 8.40 1.69
N SER A 37 6.43 8.08 1.99
CA SER A 37 6.07 7.28 3.17
C SER A 37 6.42 5.81 3.02
N ILE A 38 6.67 5.35 1.80
CA ILE A 38 7.06 3.96 1.52
C ILE A 38 8.55 3.80 1.77
N SER A 39 8.96 2.68 2.37
CA SER A 39 10.37 2.43 2.63
C SER A 39 11.18 2.45 1.32
N GLN A 40 12.44 2.84 1.40
CA GLN A 40 13.28 2.99 0.21
C GLN A 40 13.42 1.67 -0.56
N PHE A 41 13.54 0.56 0.14
CA PHE A 41 13.65 -0.76 -0.49
C PHE A 41 12.39 -1.05 -1.34
N ASP A 42 11.23 -0.82 -0.77
CA ASP A 42 9.97 -1.11 -1.47
C ASP A 42 9.70 -0.10 -2.58
N ARG A 43 10.15 1.15 -2.43
CA ARG A 43 10.07 2.14 -3.53
C ARG A 43 10.83 1.65 -4.76
N VAL A 44 12.01 1.06 -4.56
CA VAL A 44 12.80 0.52 -5.67
C VAL A 44 12.04 -0.61 -6.36
N GLU A 45 11.46 -1.53 -5.57
CA GLU A 45 10.69 -2.64 -6.13
C GLU A 45 9.44 -2.17 -6.89
N LEU A 46 8.70 -1.21 -6.33
CA LEU A 46 7.51 -0.66 -6.98
C LEU A 46 7.85 0.13 -8.25
N ARG A 47 9.03 0.76 -8.28
CA ARG A 47 9.50 1.46 -9.48
C ARG A 47 9.81 0.50 -10.62
N LYS A 48 10.22 -0.72 -10.30
CA LYS A 48 10.53 -1.76 -11.29
C LYS A 48 9.29 -2.52 -11.77
N THR A 49 8.16 -2.38 -11.11
CA THR A 49 6.94 -3.11 -11.41
C THR A 49 6.05 -2.27 -12.30
N PRO A 50 5.82 -2.67 -13.57
CA PRO A 50 4.89 -1.94 -14.43
C PRO A 50 3.44 -2.18 -14.04
N SER A 51 2.61 -1.17 -14.21
CA SER A 51 1.20 -1.22 -13.83
C SER A 51 0.43 -2.32 -14.56
N ASN A 52 0.76 -2.55 -15.82
CA ASN A 52 0.08 -3.58 -16.63
C ASN A 52 0.35 -5.01 -16.15
N GLN A 53 1.41 -5.22 -15.36
CA GLN A 53 1.71 -6.52 -14.77
C GLN A 53 1.07 -6.69 -13.39
N ALA A 54 0.88 -5.58 -12.69
CA ALA A 54 0.38 -5.61 -11.32
C ALA A 54 -1.14 -5.54 -11.25
N PHE A 55 -1.77 -4.78 -12.14
CA PHE A 55 -3.19 -4.46 -12.04
C PHE A 55 -3.96 -4.91 -13.26
N ARG A 56 -5.10 -5.58 -13.03
CA ARG A 56 -5.99 -6.04 -14.10
C ARG A 56 -6.70 -4.90 -14.83
N TRP A 57 -6.88 -3.77 -14.12
CA TRP A 57 -7.53 -2.61 -14.70
C TRP A 57 -6.62 -1.80 -15.61
N ALA A 58 -5.31 -2.02 -15.54
CA ALA A 58 -4.36 -1.30 -16.38
C ALA A 58 -4.35 -1.87 -17.81
N ASP A 59 -4.25 -1.00 -18.80
CA ASP A 59 -4.13 -1.40 -20.20
C ASP A 59 -2.81 -2.12 -20.43
N GLU A 60 -2.76 -2.98 -21.43
CA GLU A 60 -1.53 -3.70 -21.78
C GLU A 60 -0.37 -2.77 -22.11
N GLU A 61 -0.69 -1.55 -22.56
CA GLU A 61 0.30 -0.54 -22.89
C GLU A 61 0.72 0.31 -21.70
N ASP A 62 0.04 0.18 -20.57
CA ASP A 62 0.35 0.98 -19.38
C ASP A 62 1.55 0.38 -18.67
N ASN A 63 2.73 0.84 -19.04
CA ASN A 63 3.99 0.41 -18.44
C ASN A 63 4.52 1.38 -17.38
N ALA A 64 3.71 2.34 -16.95
CA ALA A 64 4.11 3.25 -15.89
C ALA A 64 4.41 2.49 -14.60
N PRO A 65 5.46 2.85 -13.87
CA PRO A 65 5.76 2.18 -12.60
C PRO A 65 4.62 2.29 -11.60
N VAL A 66 4.37 1.23 -10.86
CA VAL A 66 3.34 1.21 -9.81
C VAL A 66 3.55 2.35 -8.82
N LEU A 67 4.81 2.66 -8.53
CA LEU A 67 5.14 3.72 -7.57
C LEU A 67 4.53 5.08 -7.93
N GLU A 68 4.36 5.37 -9.21
CA GLU A 68 3.81 6.65 -9.65
C GLU A 68 2.34 6.84 -9.31
N HIS A 69 1.63 5.77 -8.95
CA HIS A 69 0.24 5.87 -8.48
C HIS A 69 0.15 6.36 -7.04
N PHE A 70 1.27 6.42 -6.32
CA PHE A 70 1.32 6.94 -4.95
C PHE A 70 1.62 8.43 -4.97
N ASP A 71 0.59 9.23 -5.13
CA ASP A 71 0.70 10.68 -5.07
C ASP A 71 -0.34 11.26 -4.10
N PHE A 72 -0.38 12.58 -3.99
CA PHE A 72 -1.22 13.25 -3.01
C PHE A 72 -2.73 13.13 -3.29
N ASP A 73 -3.10 12.74 -4.50
CA ASP A 73 -4.50 12.69 -4.91
C ASP A 73 -5.03 11.28 -5.07
N THR A 74 -4.15 10.28 -4.97
CA THR A 74 -4.55 8.89 -5.21
C THR A 74 -5.13 8.27 -3.95
N GLU A 75 -6.44 8.07 -3.97
CA GLU A 75 -7.17 7.51 -2.84
C GLU A 75 -7.18 5.98 -2.91
N MET A 76 -7.01 5.36 -1.74
CA MET A 76 -7.13 3.91 -1.59
C MET A 76 -8.18 3.63 -0.53
N VAL A 77 -8.95 2.56 -0.73
CA VAL A 77 -9.93 2.12 0.26
C VAL A 77 -9.37 0.94 1.05
N VAL A 78 -9.55 0.95 2.35
CA VAL A 78 -9.14 -0.15 3.23
C VAL A 78 -10.15 -1.28 3.13
N LYS A 79 -9.71 -2.45 2.67
CA LYS A 79 -10.56 -3.63 2.49
C LYS A 79 -10.50 -4.60 3.65
N LYS A 80 -9.37 -4.69 4.32
CA LYS A 80 -9.15 -5.62 5.41
C LYS A 80 -8.05 -5.08 6.31
N ARG A 81 -8.16 -5.38 7.60
CA ARG A 81 -7.19 -4.97 8.60
C ARG A 81 -6.72 -6.20 9.35
N THR A 82 -5.42 -6.47 9.31
CA THR A 82 -4.83 -7.63 9.96
C THR A 82 -3.79 -7.17 10.97
N TRP A 83 -3.93 -7.62 12.20
CA TRP A 83 -2.99 -7.31 13.28
C TRP A 83 -1.93 -8.39 13.40
N LYS A 84 -0.68 -7.96 13.52
CA LYS A 84 0.46 -8.85 13.66
C LYS A 84 1.36 -8.32 14.76
N PHE A 85 1.75 -9.19 15.69
CA PHE A 85 2.75 -8.84 16.68
C PHE A 85 4.10 -9.38 16.25
N ASP A 86 5.08 -8.48 16.15
CA ASP A 86 6.46 -8.83 15.82
C ASP A 86 7.24 -8.97 17.12
N SER A 87 7.55 -10.21 17.51
CA SER A 87 8.22 -10.49 18.77
C SER A 87 9.69 -10.08 18.79
N GLU A 88 10.32 -9.99 17.62
CA GLU A 88 11.73 -9.58 17.55
C GLU A 88 11.89 -8.10 17.86
N ASP A 89 11.02 -7.28 17.31
CA ASP A 89 11.04 -5.84 17.54
C ASP A 89 10.09 -5.41 18.68
N GLU A 90 9.35 -6.37 19.24
CA GLU A 90 8.32 -6.10 20.25
C GLU A 90 7.34 -5.01 19.77
N GLU A 91 6.97 -5.08 18.50
CA GLU A 91 6.18 -4.06 17.84
C GLU A 91 4.88 -4.64 17.30
N MET A 92 3.79 -3.90 17.49
CA MET A 92 2.52 -4.23 16.84
C MET A 92 2.49 -3.65 15.44
N VAL A 93 2.18 -4.50 14.46
CA VAL A 93 2.08 -4.12 13.06
C VAL A 93 0.64 -4.33 12.62
N CYS A 94 0.08 -3.38 11.90
CA CYS A 94 -1.22 -3.52 11.26
C CYS A 94 -1.04 -3.54 9.75
N ILE A 95 -1.48 -4.62 9.12
CA ILE A 95 -1.43 -4.77 7.67
C ILE A 95 -2.77 -4.33 7.12
N LEU A 96 -2.78 -3.27 6.32
CA LEU A 96 -3.97 -2.76 5.67
C LEU A 96 -4.01 -3.28 4.24
N LYS A 97 -5.01 -4.12 3.94
CA LYS A 97 -5.28 -4.48 2.56
C LYS A 97 -6.01 -3.32 1.91
N VAL A 98 -5.43 -2.76 0.87
CA VAL A 98 -5.93 -1.57 0.21
C VAL A 98 -6.06 -1.77 -1.29
N ALA A 99 -6.98 -1.04 -1.90
CA ALA A 99 -7.15 -1.00 -3.35
C ALA A 99 -7.32 0.43 -3.80
N PHE A 100 -6.80 0.75 -4.98
CA PHE A 100 -6.95 2.09 -5.54
C PHE A 100 -8.40 2.36 -5.87
N LEU A 101 -8.98 3.37 -5.25
CA LEU A 101 -10.41 3.64 -5.32
C LEU A 101 -10.87 4.01 -6.73
N CYS A 102 -10.04 4.75 -7.48
CA CYS A 102 -10.37 5.20 -8.82
C CYS A 102 -10.58 4.05 -9.82
N PHE A 103 -10.03 2.89 -9.54
CA PHE A 103 -10.02 1.74 -10.44
C PHE A 103 -10.81 0.57 -9.90
N GLU A 104 -11.44 0.74 -8.77
CA GLU A 104 -12.28 -0.29 -8.18
C GLU A 104 -13.72 -0.10 -8.61
N GLU A 105 -14.28 -1.13 -9.17
CA GLU A 105 -15.67 -1.19 -9.56
C GLU A 105 -16.51 -1.98 -8.55
#